data_c06bf27d61f37fe48282f8343cc0c119
#
_entry.id   c06bf27d61f37fe48282f8343cc0c119
#
_cell.length_a   1.000
_cell.length_b   1.000
_cell.length_c   1.000
_cell.angle_alpha   90.00
_cell.angle_beta   90.00
_cell.angle_gamma   90.00
#
_symmetry.space_group_name_H-M   'P 1'
#
loop_
_entity.id
_entity.type
_entity.pdbx_description
1 polymer ?
#
loop_
_entity_poly.entity_id
_entity_poly.type
_entity_poly.pdbx_seq_one_letter_code
_entity_poly.pdbx_strand_id
1 'polypeptide(L)'
;GHLVAGTKAWIHIAGLTNTPDPADFDAANVAGTANVIAAAKQNGVKRFVFVSSLSARKPELSAYGASKAAAEDLVRDSGLDWTIVRPPAVYGPRDSDMFELFRTARMGVVPLPPGGATSIIHVADLARLLLDLVDAQPALVWKKIFEPDDGREGGWSHKEMAKAIGDAVGQRVFAPHLPRAVLQSAAALDKLFRGSNAKLTQDRVGYMCHPNWVARSDRAVPESVWMPQIGGADGFKMTARWYADEGWL
;
A
#
# COMPACT_ATOMS: atom_id res chain seq x y z
N GLY A 1 20.03 15.67 11.59
CA GLY A 1 20.52 16.65 10.61
C GLY A 1 21.52 16.09 9.61
N HIS A 2 22.38 15.11 9.98
CA HIS A 2 23.48 14.64 9.11
C HIS A 2 23.07 13.76 7.94
N LEU A 3 21.91 13.09 8.00
CA LEU A 3 21.45 12.17 6.94
C LEU A 3 20.95 12.86 5.67
N VAL A 4 20.76 14.17 5.68
CA VAL A 4 20.09 14.91 4.58
C VAL A 4 20.93 16.05 3.99
N ALA A 5 22.10 16.33 4.55
CA ALA A 5 22.98 17.37 4.03
C ALA A 5 23.43 17.01 2.61
N GLY A 6 23.18 17.91 1.65
CA GLY A 6 23.61 17.75 0.24
C GLY A 6 22.69 16.88 -0.65
N THR A 7 21.56 16.37 -0.13
CA THR A 7 20.61 15.63 -0.95
C THR A 7 19.79 16.58 -1.83
N LYS A 8 19.53 16.18 -3.09
CA LYS A 8 18.73 16.97 -4.05
C LYS A 8 17.24 16.67 -3.98
N ALA A 9 16.88 15.49 -3.54
CA ALA A 9 15.52 14.99 -3.46
C ALA A 9 15.31 14.13 -2.22
N TRP A 10 14.08 14.02 -1.78
CA TRP A 10 13.68 13.19 -0.65
C TRP A 10 12.48 12.32 -1.03
N ILE A 11 12.60 11.01 -0.80
CA ILE A 11 11.49 10.05 -0.92
C ILE A 11 11.04 9.68 0.50
N HIS A 12 9.84 10.10 0.89
CA HIS A 12 9.27 9.80 2.19
C HIS A 12 8.32 8.61 2.10
N ILE A 13 8.82 7.44 2.50
CA ILE A 13 8.07 6.15 2.46
C ILE A 13 7.56 5.79 3.86
N ALA A 14 8.27 6.24 4.92
CA ALA A 14 7.97 5.88 6.29
C ALA A 14 6.51 6.21 6.66
N GLY A 15 5.88 5.27 7.34
CA GLY A 15 4.52 5.41 7.82
C GLY A 15 4.04 4.13 8.49
N LEU A 16 3.11 4.28 9.41
CA LEU A 16 2.44 3.17 10.07
C LEU A 16 1.24 2.73 9.22
N THR A 17 1.10 1.42 8.98
CA THR A 17 0.03 0.85 8.15
C THR A 17 -0.97 0.05 8.96
N ASN A 18 -0.61 -0.39 10.16
CA ASN A 18 -1.47 -1.14 11.06
C ASN A 18 -1.07 -0.92 12.52
N THR A 19 -2.04 -0.67 13.37
CA THR A 19 -1.90 -0.58 14.83
C THR A 19 -3.24 -0.88 15.50
N PRO A 20 -3.25 -1.44 16.72
CA PRO A 20 -4.46 -1.59 17.51
C PRO A 20 -4.92 -0.27 18.16
N ASP A 21 -4.07 0.77 18.21
CA ASP A 21 -4.41 2.10 18.72
C ASP A 21 -4.45 3.12 17.57
N PRO A 22 -5.63 3.62 17.19
CA PRO A 22 -5.76 4.60 16.10
C PRO A 22 -4.97 5.90 16.30
N ALA A 23 -4.67 6.31 17.54
CA ALA A 23 -3.90 7.52 17.83
C ALA A 23 -2.44 7.43 17.32
N ASP A 24 -1.90 6.21 17.22
CA ASP A 24 -0.55 6.00 16.70
C ASP A 24 -0.43 6.43 15.23
N PHE A 25 -1.52 6.34 14.45
CA PHE A 25 -1.49 6.80 13.05
C PHE A 25 -1.24 8.29 12.93
N ASP A 26 -1.82 9.11 13.79
CA ASP A 26 -1.60 10.58 13.76
C ASP A 26 -0.15 10.91 14.15
N ALA A 27 0.38 10.26 15.16
CA ALA A 27 1.76 10.45 15.60
C ALA A 27 2.77 10.05 14.50
N ALA A 28 2.58 8.87 13.90
CA ALA A 28 3.50 8.35 12.89
C ALA A 28 3.32 9.00 11.52
N ASN A 29 2.08 9.07 11.02
CA ASN A 29 1.83 9.46 9.63
C ASN A 29 1.67 10.98 9.46
N VAL A 30 1.03 11.67 10.40
CA VAL A 30 0.80 13.12 10.30
C VAL A 30 1.97 13.90 10.89
N ALA A 31 2.24 13.74 12.19
CA ALA A 31 3.33 14.46 12.86
C ALA A 31 4.70 14.04 12.28
N GLY A 32 4.89 12.74 11.98
CA GLY A 32 6.08 12.24 11.30
C GLY A 32 6.31 12.94 9.95
N THR A 33 5.27 13.04 9.10
CA THR A 33 5.37 13.73 7.81
C THR A 33 5.64 15.24 7.98
N ALA A 34 5.01 15.90 8.94
CA ALA A 34 5.27 17.31 9.24
C ALA A 34 6.76 17.55 9.60
N ASN A 35 7.33 16.68 10.44
CA ASN A 35 8.75 16.75 10.83
C ASN A 35 9.68 16.55 9.63
N VAL A 36 9.34 15.60 8.73
CA VAL A 36 10.12 15.34 7.52
C VAL A 36 10.06 16.53 6.56
N ILE A 37 8.89 17.14 6.36
CA ILE A 37 8.74 18.36 5.55
C ILE A 37 9.55 19.52 6.14
N ALA A 38 9.50 19.75 7.45
CA ALA A 38 10.27 20.79 8.12
C ALA A 38 11.78 20.58 7.93
N ALA A 39 12.26 19.33 8.09
CA ALA A 39 13.64 18.99 7.86
C ALA A 39 14.08 19.16 6.39
N ALA A 40 13.22 18.81 5.42
CA ALA A 40 13.50 19.03 4.00
C ALA A 40 13.70 20.53 3.71
N LYS A 41 12.80 21.38 4.20
CA LYS A 41 12.89 22.84 4.06
C LYS A 41 14.16 23.40 4.69
N GLN A 42 14.47 23.02 5.92
CA GLN A 42 15.68 23.47 6.63
C GLN A 42 16.98 23.13 5.90
N ASN A 43 17.00 22.02 5.15
CA ASN A 43 18.16 21.57 4.38
C ASN A 43 18.10 22.00 2.89
N GLY A 44 17.14 22.83 2.49
CA GLY A 44 17.03 23.34 1.12
C GLY A 44 16.62 22.28 0.09
N VAL A 45 16.12 21.13 0.53
CA VAL A 45 15.62 20.06 -0.36
C VAL A 45 14.25 20.49 -0.90
N LYS A 46 14.14 20.64 -2.22
CA LYS A 46 12.89 21.06 -2.88
C LYS A 46 12.09 19.89 -3.40
N ARG A 47 12.73 18.91 -4.01
CA ARG A 47 12.07 17.75 -4.62
C ARG A 47 11.63 16.75 -3.56
N PHE A 48 10.33 16.44 -3.50
CA PHE A 48 9.73 15.61 -2.45
C PHE A 48 8.75 14.60 -3.03
N VAL A 49 9.05 13.32 -2.94
CA VAL A 49 8.16 12.23 -3.32
C VAL A 49 7.57 11.62 -2.05
N PHE A 50 6.26 11.67 -1.91
CA PHE A 50 5.53 11.17 -0.75
C PHE A 50 4.76 9.90 -1.09
N VAL A 51 4.99 8.83 -0.34
CA VAL A 51 4.22 7.59 -0.47
C VAL A 51 3.02 7.63 0.46
N SER A 52 1.86 7.84 -0.12
CA SER A 52 0.55 7.78 0.52
C SER A 52 -0.06 6.37 0.41
N SER A 53 -1.34 6.28 0.16
CA SER A 53 -2.09 5.03 -0.06
C SER A 53 -3.37 5.32 -0.82
N LEU A 54 -3.91 4.35 -1.56
CA LEU A 54 -5.28 4.43 -2.09
C LEU A 54 -6.32 4.67 -0.99
N SER A 55 -6.05 4.24 0.26
CA SER A 55 -6.93 4.47 1.41
C SER A 55 -7.19 5.95 1.69
N ALA A 56 -6.26 6.85 1.33
CA ALA A 56 -6.44 8.30 1.45
C ALA A 56 -7.61 8.86 0.60
N ARG A 57 -8.13 8.10 -0.37
CA ARG A 57 -9.32 8.48 -1.15
C ARG A 57 -10.62 8.44 -0.33
N LYS A 58 -10.64 7.64 0.74
CA LYS A 58 -11.80 7.35 1.58
C LYS A 58 -11.42 7.43 3.06
N PRO A 59 -11.05 8.65 3.54
CA PRO A 59 -10.58 8.86 4.91
C PRO A 59 -11.61 8.46 5.97
N GLU A 60 -12.90 8.49 5.62
CA GLU A 60 -13.99 8.13 6.50
C GLU A 60 -14.08 6.63 6.83
N LEU A 61 -13.35 5.78 6.11
CA LEU A 61 -13.43 4.32 6.29
C LEU A 61 -12.48 3.80 7.36
N SER A 62 -11.41 4.53 7.69
CA SER A 62 -10.38 4.09 8.63
C SER A 62 -9.52 5.24 9.14
N ALA A 63 -9.01 5.13 10.36
CA ALA A 63 -8.04 6.07 10.92
C ALA A 63 -6.73 6.08 10.10
N TYR A 64 -6.32 4.91 9.57
CA TYR A 64 -5.21 4.83 8.63
C TYR A 64 -5.44 5.70 7.39
N GLY A 65 -6.59 5.54 6.71
CA GLY A 65 -6.93 6.35 5.54
C GLY A 65 -7.00 7.84 5.86
N ALA A 66 -7.59 8.20 7.01
CA ALA A 66 -7.66 9.58 7.49
C ALA A 66 -6.27 10.18 7.72
N SER A 67 -5.38 9.45 8.39
CA SER A 67 -4.00 9.91 8.64
C SER A 67 -3.20 10.11 7.35
N LYS A 68 -3.36 9.22 6.36
CA LYS A 68 -2.71 9.38 5.05
C LYS A 68 -3.26 10.58 4.29
N ALA A 69 -4.57 10.82 4.32
CA ALA A 69 -5.18 12.00 3.71
C ALA A 69 -4.69 13.30 4.38
N ALA A 70 -4.66 13.36 5.72
CA ALA A 70 -4.13 14.51 6.45
C ALA A 70 -2.64 14.77 6.14
N ALA A 71 -1.84 13.71 6.03
CA ALA A 71 -0.43 13.83 5.61
C ALA A 71 -0.29 14.36 4.18
N GLU A 72 -1.18 13.99 3.25
CA GLU A 72 -1.21 14.56 1.91
C GLU A 72 -1.51 16.06 1.90
N ASP A 73 -2.40 16.54 2.79
CA ASP A 73 -2.67 17.97 2.94
C ASP A 73 -1.40 18.73 3.36
N LEU A 74 -0.67 18.22 4.36
CA LEU A 74 0.61 18.79 4.76
C LEU A 74 1.63 18.85 3.60
N VAL A 75 1.67 17.80 2.78
CA VAL A 75 2.56 17.76 1.61
C VAL A 75 2.13 18.79 0.56
N ARG A 76 0.84 18.89 0.26
CA ARG A 76 0.31 19.88 -0.70
C ARG A 76 0.60 21.32 -0.28
N ASP A 77 0.48 21.61 1.01
CA ASP A 77 0.69 22.95 1.58
C ASP A 77 2.16 23.24 1.89
N SER A 78 3.04 22.27 1.69
CA SER A 78 4.46 22.38 2.05
C SER A 78 5.24 23.46 1.29
N GLY A 79 4.81 23.81 0.08
CA GLY A 79 5.58 24.65 -0.84
C GLY A 79 6.75 23.92 -1.53
N LEU A 80 6.92 22.62 -1.29
CA LEU A 80 7.92 21.79 -1.96
C LEU A 80 7.47 21.41 -3.39
N ASP A 81 8.40 20.94 -4.21
CA ASP A 81 8.13 20.35 -5.52
C ASP A 81 7.70 18.89 -5.33
N TRP A 82 6.50 18.71 -4.82
CA TRP A 82 6.02 17.42 -4.38
C TRP A 82 5.40 16.57 -5.50
N THR A 83 5.49 15.26 -5.32
CA THR A 83 4.67 14.25 -5.99
C THR A 83 4.12 13.31 -4.93
N ILE A 84 2.82 13.03 -4.96
CA ILE A 84 2.16 12.07 -4.08
C ILE A 84 1.90 10.79 -4.87
N VAL A 85 2.33 9.67 -4.33
CA VAL A 85 2.04 8.33 -4.87
C VAL A 85 1.08 7.63 -3.92
N ARG A 86 -0.05 7.16 -4.44
CA ARG A 86 -1.06 6.38 -3.72
C ARG A 86 -1.00 4.92 -4.18
N PRO A 87 -0.06 4.10 -3.70
CA PRO A 87 -0.02 2.71 -4.08
C PRO A 87 -1.27 1.98 -3.60
N PRO A 88 -1.72 0.95 -4.35
CA PRO A 88 -2.72 -0.02 -3.92
C PRO A 88 -2.11 -1.02 -2.93
N ALA A 89 -2.63 -2.27 -2.89
CA ALA A 89 -2.00 -3.35 -2.16
C ALA A 89 -0.61 -3.64 -2.74
N VAL A 90 0.43 -3.28 -1.97
CA VAL A 90 1.83 -3.57 -2.32
C VAL A 90 2.16 -4.98 -1.84
N TYR A 91 2.84 -5.76 -2.67
CA TYR A 91 3.24 -7.13 -2.33
C TYR A 91 4.63 -7.44 -2.90
N GLY A 92 5.26 -8.49 -2.39
CA GLY A 92 6.57 -8.93 -2.85
C GLY A 92 7.45 -9.45 -1.71
N PRO A 93 8.74 -9.61 -1.95
CA PRO A 93 9.71 -10.03 -0.92
C PRO A 93 9.62 -9.20 0.36
N ARG A 94 9.66 -9.90 1.51
CA ARG A 94 9.62 -9.33 2.87
C ARG A 94 8.26 -8.72 3.30
N ASP A 95 7.22 -8.82 2.47
CA ASP A 95 5.89 -8.39 2.87
C ASP A 95 5.24 -9.43 3.80
N SER A 96 4.88 -9.01 5.00
CA SER A 96 4.24 -9.84 6.02
C SER A 96 2.71 -9.77 5.98
N ASP A 97 2.14 -8.78 5.30
CA ASP A 97 0.70 -8.58 5.26
C ASP A 97 0.03 -9.49 4.23
N MET A 98 0.51 -9.44 2.99
CA MET A 98 0.03 -10.33 1.93
C MET A 98 0.49 -11.79 2.16
N PHE A 99 1.59 -12.00 2.90
CA PHE A 99 2.07 -13.34 3.27
C PHE A 99 0.96 -14.20 3.88
N GLU A 100 0.07 -13.64 4.70
CA GLU A 100 -1.03 -14.40 5.31
C GLU A 100 -1.98 -14.98 4.25
N LEU A 101 -2.16 -14.32 3.10
CA LEU A 101 -2.95 -14.88 2.00
C LEU A 101 -2.24 -16.06 1.33
N PHE A 102 -0.92 -15.98 1.15
CA PHE A 102 -0.14 -17.11 0.62
C PHE A 102 -0.14 -18.30 1.59
N ARG A 103 0.00 -18.03 2.89
CA ARG A 103 -0.04 -19.05 3.94
C ARG A 103 -1.39 -19.77 3.98
N THR A 104 -2.50 -19.04 3.91
CA THR A 104 -3.84 -19.63 3.90
C THR A 104 -4.13 -20.32 2.56
N ALA A 105 -3.66 -19.79 1.44
CA ALA A 105 -3.74 -20.44 0.12
C ALA A 105 -3.02 -21.79 0.10
N ARG A 106 -1.86 -21.90 0.75
CA ARG A 106 -1.15 -23.19 0.88
C ARG A 106 -1.97 -24.24 1.64
N MET A 107 -2.86 -23.81 2.55
CA MET A 107 -3.81 -24.69 3.26
C MET A 107 -5.09 -24.95 2.43
N GLY A 108 -5.20 -24.41 1.22
CA GLY A 108 -6.35 -24.61 0.33
C GLY A 108 -7.54 -23.69 0.59
N VAL A 109 -7.44 -22.70 1.49
CA VAL A 109 -8.55 -21.77 1.82
C VAL A 109 -8.04 -20.34 1.91
N VAL A 110 -8.73 -19.41 1.24
CA VAL A 110 -8.45 -17.98 1.33
C VAL A 110 -9.74 -17.25 1.71
N PRO A 111 -9.92 -16.86 2.98
CA PRO A 111 -11.09 -16.10 3.38
C PRO A 111 -11.01 -14.68 2.77
N LEU A 112 -12.07 -14.26 2.09
CA LEU A 112 -12.13 -12.98 1.38
C LEU A 112 -13.06 -12.01 2.11
N PRO A 113 -12.81 -10.68 2.02
CA PRO A 113 -13.78 -9.67 2.40
C PRO A 113 -15.01 -9.74 1.46
N PRO A 114 -16.07 -8.96 1.76
CA PRO A 114 -17.19 -8.82 0.82
C PRO A 114 -16.71 -8.52 -0.59
N GLY A 115 -17.49 -8.91 -1.60
CA GLY A 115 -17.10 -8.80 -3.01
C GLY A 115 -16.63 -7.41 -3.42
N GLY A 116 -15.58 -7.37 -4.23
CA GLY A 116 -14.98 -6.13 -4.71
C GLY A 116 -13.77 -6.40 -5.61
N ALA A 117 -13.15 -5.29 -6.03
CA ALA A 117 -11.94 -5.31 -6.85
C ALA A 117 -10.87 -4.38 -6.24
N THR A 118 -9.62 -4.74 -6.43
CA THR A 118 -8.46 -3.95 -6.00
C THR A 118 -7.37 -3.99 -7.06
N SER A 119 -6.66 -2.88 -7.22
CA SER A 119 -5.36 -2.91 -7.90
C SER A 119 -4.30 -3.44 -6.95
N ILE A 120 -3.20 -3.90 -7.50
CA ILE A 120 -2.01 -4.38 -6.80
C ILE A 120 -0.77 -3.81 -7.47
N ILE A 121 0.36 -3.79 -6.76
CA ILE A 121 1.65 -3.43 -7.33
C ILE A 121 2.76 -4.24 -6.67
N HIS A 122 3.67 -4.79 -7.49
CA HIS A 122 4.85 -5.46 -6.94
C HIS A 122 5.83 -4.43 -6.36
N VAL A 123 6.44 -4.74 -5.22
CA VAL A 123 7.33 -3.81 -4.49
C VAL A 123 8.50 -3.32 -5.33
N ALA A 124 9.04 -4.15 -6.23
CA ALA A 124 10.13 -3.76 -7.12
C ALA A 124 9.68 -2.70 -8.16
N ASP A 125 8.47 -2.82 -8.69
CA ASP A 125 7.89 -1.84 -9.59
C ASP A 125 7.60 -0.51 -8.89
N LEU A 126 7.07 -0.57 -7.67
CA LEU A 126 6.88 0.62 -6.85
C LEU A 126 8.23 1.31 -6.54
N ALA A 127 9.24 0.55 -6.15
CA ALA A 127 10.57 1.10 -5.86
C ALA A 127 11.19 1.79 -7.08
N ARG A 128 11.10 1.16 -8.26
CA ARG A 128 11.55 1.75 -9.52
C ARG A 128 10.80 3.05 -9.84
N LEU A 129 9.46 3.04 -9.73
CA LEU A 129 8.65 4.24 -9.90
C LEU A 129 9.13 5.40 -9.01
N LEU A 130 9.35 5.13 -7.71
CA LEU A 130 9.77 6.17 -6.78
C LEU A 130 11.10 6.80 -7.16
N LEU A 131 12.03 6.03 -7.73
CA LEU A 131 13.30 6.54 -8.24
C LEU A 131 13.09 7.33 -9.53
N ASP A 132 12.33 6.78 -10.49
CA ASP A 132 12.04 7.44 -11.77
C ASP A 132 11.35 8.82 -11.56
N LEU A 133 10.49 8.93 -10.53
CA LEU A 133 9.83 10.19 -10.18
C LEU A 133 10.79 11.27 -9.68
N VAL A 134 11.96 10.92 -9.16
CA VAL A 134 12.95 11.89 -8.69
C VAL A 134 13.54 12.68 -9.86
N ASP A 135 13.90 11.98 -10.94
CA ASP A 135 14.61 12.54 -12.10
C ASP A 135 13.68 12.89 -13.28
N ALA A 136 12.38 12.60 -13.15
CA ALA A 136 11.40 12.88 -14.20
C ALA A 136 11.22 14.38 -14.44
N GLN A 137 10.81 14.72 -15.68
CA GLN A 137 10.55 16.11 -16.07
C GLN A 137 9.51 16.77 -15.15
N PRO A 138 9.80 17.95 -14.57
CA PRO A 138 8.92 18.64 -13.63
C PRO A 138 7.45 18.77 -14.08
N ALA A 139 7.22 19.14 -15.32
CA ALA A 139 5.88 19.34 -15.88
C ALA A 139 5.03 18.07 -15.86
N LEU A 140 5.64 16.89 -15.89
CA LEU A 140 4.96 15.61 -15.88
C LEU A 140 4.59 15.14 -14.47
N VAL A 141 5.39 15.50 -13.44
CA VAL A 141 5.31 14.85 -12.13
C VAL A 141 5.14 15.79 -10.93
N TRP A 142 5.51 17.08 -11.04
CA TRP A 142 5.40 18.00 -9.92
C TRP A 142 3.95 18.40 -9.64
N LYS A 143 3.59 18.45 -8.37
CA LYS A 143 2.24 18.75 -7.87
C LYS A 143 1.17 17.83 -8.45
N LYS A 144 1.56 16.56 -8.67
CA LYS A 144 0.68 15.50 -9.16
C LYS A 144 0.47 14.41 -8.11
N ILE A 145 -0.67 13.76 -8.21
CA ILE A 145 -1.01 12.57 -7.42
C ILE A 145 -1.16 11.42 -8.40
N PHE A 146 -0.41 10.34 -8.19
CA PHE A 146 -0.44 9.14 -9.02
C PHE A 146 -0.97 7.93 -8.23
N GLU A 147 -1.70 7.08 -8.92
CA GLU A 147 -2.23 5.81 -8.43
C GLU A 147 -1.67 4.68 -9.32
N PRO A 148 -0.39 4.27 -9.11
CA PRO A 148 0.24 3.23 -9.91
C PRO A 148 -0.31 1.85 -9.56
N ASP A 149 -0.34 0.93 -10.54
CA ASP A 149 -0.67 -0.48 -10.34
C ASP A 149 0.08 -1.39 -11.31
N ASP A 150 -0.32 -2.66 -11.40
CA ASP A 150 0.27 -3.66 -12.30
C ASP A 150 -0.20 -3.56 -13.75
N GLY A 151 -0.94 -2.51 -14.12
CA GLY A 151 -1.45 -2.25 -15.46
C GLY A 151 -2.68 -3.08 -15.86
N ARG A 152 -3.27 -3.82 -14.92
CA ARG A 152 -4.47 -4.62 -15.20
C ARG A 152 -5.71 -3.72 -15.20
N GLU A 153 -6.36 -3.58 -16.34
CA GLU A 153 -7.61 -2.84 -16.47
C GLU A 153 -8.69 -3.42 -15.54
N GLY A 154 -9.37 -2.54 -14.77
CA GLY A 154 -10.38 -2.93 -13.79
C GLY A 154 -9.84 -3.63 -12.54
N GLY A 155 -8.52 -3.79 -12.42
CA GLY A 155 -7.86 -4.42 -11.27
C GLY A 155 -8.17 -5.92 -11.15
N TRP A 156 -8.07 -6.44 -9.94
CA TRP A 156 -8.28 -7.83 -9.58
C TRP A 156 -9.53 -7.98 -8.72
N SER A 157 -10.48 -8.79 -9.10
CA SER A 157 -11.49 -9.23 -8.14
C SER A 157 -10.80 -10.03 -7.01
N HIS A 158 -11.37 -10.00 -5.81
CA HIS A 158 -10.80 -10.76 -4.69
C HIS A 158 -10.68 -12.25 -5.00
N LYS A 159 -11.62 -12.84 -5.76
CA LYS A 159 -11.58 -14.25 -6.17
C LYS A 159 -10.47 -14.54 -7.18
N GLU A 160 -10.28 -13.69 -8.18
CA GLU A 160 -9.18 -13.85 -9.15
C GLU A 160 -7.83 -13.75 -8.46
N MET A 161 -7.67 -12.79 -7.54
CA MET A 161 -6.46 -12.63 -6.76
C MET A 161 -6.19 -13.88 -5.89
N ALA A 162 -7.20 -14.39 -5.17
CA ALA A 162 -7.07 -15.61 -4.37
C ALA A 162 -6.69 -16.82 -5.23
N LYS A 163 -7.32 -16.94 -6.42
CA LYS A 163 -6.98 -18.01 -7.37
C LYS A 163 -5.53 -17.88 -7.84
N ALA A 164 -5.08 -16.71 -8.24
CA ALA A 164 -3.71 -16.49 -8.73
C ALA A 164 -2.66 -16.75 -7.63
N ILE A 165 -2.96 -16.39 -6.37
CA ILE A 165 -2.11 -16.75 -5.22
C ILE A 165 -2.11 -18.28 -5.01
N GLY A 166 -3.27 -18.93 -5.10
CA GLY A 166 -3.36 -20.39 -5.04
C GLY A 166 -2.51 -21.07 -6.11
N ASP A 167 -2.64 -20.63 -7.36
CA ASP A 167 -1.83 -21.13 -8.49
C ASP A 167 -0.32 -20.91 -8.22
N ALA A 168 0.05 -19.78 -7.60
CA ALA A 168 1.45 -19.45 -7.26
C ALA A 168 2.05 -20.38 -6.19
N VAL A 169 1.23 -20.89 -5.25
CA VAL A 169 1.68 -21.86 -4.22
C VAL A 169 1.37 -23.31 -4.61
N GLY A 170 0.90 -23.56 -5.84
CA GLY A 170 0.61 -24.91 -6.36
C GLY A 170 -0.65 -25.55 -5.75
N GLN A 171 -1.63 -24.77 -5.30
CA GLN A 171 -2.85 -25.25 -4.64
C GLN A 171 -4.13 -24.74 -5.32
N ARG A 172 -5.16 -25.60 -5.35
CA ARG A 172 -6.52 -25.14 -5.60
C ARG A 172 -7.10 -24.57 -4.33
N VAL A 173 -7.62 -23.34 -4.39
CA VAL A 173 -8.13 -22.64 -3.22
C VAL A 173 -9.65 -22.53 -3.22
N PHE A 174 -10.26 -22.78 -2.08
CA PHE A 174 -11.63 -22.39 -1.77
C PHE A 174 -11.60 -20.96 -1.18
N ALA A 175 -12.26 -20.02 -1.82
CA ALA A 175 -12.19 -18.59 -1.48
C ALA A 175 -13.59 -18.03 -1.13
N PRO A 176 -14.10 -18.29 0.10
CA PRO A 176 -15.39 -17.81 0.53
C PRO A 176 -15.37 -16.32 0.89
N HIS A 177 -16.37 -15.58 0.44
CA HIS A 177 -16.60 -14.23 0.93
C HIS A 177 -17.20 -14.25 2.33
N LEU A 178 -16.54 -13.58 3.27
CA LEU A 178 -17.01 -13.44 4.64
C LEU A 178 -17.80 -12.14 4.81
N PRO A 179 -18.98 -12.17 5.45
CA PRO A 179 -19.70 -10.97 5.81
C PRO A 179 -18.86 -10.05 6.72
N ARG A 180 -19.06 -8.73 6.61
CA ARG A 180 -18.34 -7.73 7.41
C ARG A 180 -18.43 -8.02 8.92
N ALA A 181 -19.61 -8.45 9.41
CA ALA A 181 -19.81 -8.80 10.82
C ALA A 181 -18.89 -9.93 11.28
N VAL A 182 -18.66 -10.95 10.44
CA VAL A 182 -17.72 -12.05 10.74
C VAL A 182 -16.29 -11.53 10.84
N LEU A 183 -15.87 -10.67 9.92
CA LEU A 183 -14.54 -10.06 9.96
C LEU A 183 -14.36 -9.16 11.19
N GLN A 184 -15.39 -8.41 11.59
CA GLN A 184 -15.37 -7.60 12.81
C GLN A 184 -15.23 -8.45 14.07
N SER A 185 -15.95 -9.57 14.14
CA SER A 185 -15.82 -10.52 15.25
C SER A 185 -14.44 -11.16 15.29
N ALA A 186 -13.90 -11.54 14.12
CA ALA A 186 -12.55 -12.06 14.02
C ALA A 186 -11.48 -11.03 14.45
N ALA A 187 -11.66 -9.75 14.10
CA ALA A 187 -10.78 -8.68 14.54
C ALA A 187 -10.83 -8.45 16.06
N ALA A 188 -12.01 -8.56 16.66
CA ALA A 188 -12.15 -8.47 18.12
C ALA A 188 -11.43 -9.63 18.83
N LEU A 189 -11.55 -10.85 18.30
CA LEU A 189 -10.84 -12.02 18.81
C LEU A 189 -9.33 -11.90 18.62
N ASP A 190 -8.87 -11.45 17.44
CA ASP A 190 -7.44 -11.25 17.18
C ASP A 190 -6.83 -10.24 18.16
N LYS A 191 -7.54 -9.14 18.44
CA LYS A 191 -7.14 -8.17 19.47
C LYS A 191 -7.08 -8.79 20.87
N LEU A 192 -8.05 -9.64 21.22
CA LEU A 192 -8.10 -10.31 22.53
C LEU A 192 -6.91 -11.25 22.74
N PHE A 193 -6.55 -12.05 21.69
CA PHE A 193 -5.49 -13.05 21.81
C PHE A 193 -4.08 -12.50 21.53
N ARG A 194 -3.93 -11.51 20.66
CA ARG A 194 -2.63 -10.97 20.25
C ARG A 194 -2.32 -9.57 20.79
N GLY A 195 -3.30 -8.90 21.41
CA GLY A 195 -3.12 -7.57 22.00
C GLY A 195 -2.58 -6.55 20.98
N SER A 196 -1.42 -5.98 21.26
CA SER A 196 -0.72 -5.02 20.40
C SER A 196 -0.20 -5.62 19.09
N ASN A 197 -0.09 -6.95 18.99
CA ASN A 197 0.37 -7.65 17.77
C ASN A 197 -0.79 -8.11 16.87
N ALA A 198 -2.02 -7.63 17.10
CA ALA A 198 -3.16 -7.96 16.27
C ALA A 198 -2.94 -7.53 14.82
N LYS A 199 -3.11 -8.48 13.89
CA LYS A 199 -2.96 -8.23 12.44
C LYS A 199 -4.27 -7.79 11.80
N LEU A 200 -5.40 -8.36 12.23
CA LEU A 200 -6.72 -7.95 11.78
C LEU A 200 -7.33 -7.00 12.82
N THR A 201 -7.35 -5.71 12.50
CA THR A 201 -7.92 -4.67 13.37
C THR A 201 -9.29 -4.23 12.86
N GLN A 202 -10.11 -3.59 13.71
CA GLN A 202 -11.39 -3.00 13.29
C GLN A 202 -11.17 -1.93 12.22
N ASP A 203 -10.09 -1.16 12.33
CA ASP A 203 -9.68 -0.16 11.35
C ASP A 203 -9.42 -0.81 9.99
N ARG A 204 -8.66 -1.91 9.97
CA ARG A 204 -8.37 -2.69 8.76
C ARG A 204 -9.64 -3.26 8.12
N VAL A 205 -10.57 -3.79 8.91
CA VAL A 205 -11.89 -4.25 8.41
C VAL A 205 -12.68 -3.10 7.79
N GLY A 206 -12.54 -1.88 8.31
CA GLY A 206 -13.19 -0.68 7.79
C GLY A 206 -12.91 -0.47 6.31
N TYR A 207 -11.64 -0.39 5.93
CA TYR A 207 -11.28 -0.13 4.55
C TYR A 207 -11.26 -1.38 3.66
N MET A 208 -10.90 -2.55 4.15
CA MET A 208 -10.84 -3.76 3.31
C MET A 208 -12.21 -4.25 2.84
N CYS A 209 -13.31 -3.85 3.51
CA CYS A 209 -14.67 -4.13 3.08
C CYS A 209 -15.21 -3.14 2.02
N HIS A 210 -14.44 -2.14 1.61
CA HIS A 210 -14.85 -1.24 0.53
C HIS A 210 -14.76 -1.97 -0.82
N PRO A 211 -15.79 -1.85 -1.70
CA PRO A 211 -15.89 -2.68 -2.90
C PRO A 211 -14.93 -2.27 -4.03
N ASN A 212 -14.31 -1.10 -3.97
CA ASN A 212 -13.52 -0.59 -5.10
C ASN A 212 -12.23 0.11 -4.66
N TRP A 213 -11.13 -0.64 -4.68
CA TRP A 213 -9.78 -0.15 -4.52
C TRP A 213 -8.97 -0.22 -5.82
N VAL A 214 -9.64 -0.07 -6.96
CA VAL A 214 -8.97 0.00 -8.27
C VAL A 214 -8.34 1.37 -8.45
N ALA A 215 -7.11 1.42 -8.94
CA ALA A 215 -6.41 2.64 -9.33
C ALA A 215 -7.18 3.37 -10.45
N ARG A 216 -7.17 4.67 -10.42
CA ARG A 216 -7.90 5.50 -11.38
C ARG A 216 -7.02 5.78 -12.60
N SER A 217 -7.57 5.59 -13.79
CA SER A 217 -6.85 5.84 -15.05
C SER A 217 -6.44 7.32 -15.23
N ASP A 218 -7.26 8.27 -14.71
CA ASP A 218 -6.91 9.70 -14.73
C ASP A 218 -5.79 10.08 -13.74
N ARG A 219 -5.31 9.11 -12.94
CA ARG A 219 -4.19 9.21 -12.02
C ARG A 219 -3.04 8.27 -12.38
N ALA A 220 -3.07 7.68 -13.56
CA ALA A 220 -1.97 6.87 -14.04
C ALA A 220 -0.67 7.69 -14.16
N VAL A 221 0.45 7.04 -13.93
CA VAL A 221 1.77 7.62 -14.22
C VAL A 221 1.92 7.73 -15.74
N PRO A 222 2.40 8.85 -16.29
CA PRO A 222 2.67 8.91 -17.74
C PRO A 222 3.64 7.82 -18.18
N GLU A 223 3.34 7.12 -19.26
CA GLU A 223 4.16 6.02 -19.80
C GLU A 223 5.60 6.45 -20.11
N SER A 224 5.79 7.72 -20.48
CA SER A 224 7.13 8.29 -20.69
C SER A 224 7.95 8.43 -19.40
N VAL A 225 7.32 8.28 -18.23
CA VAL A 225 8.00 8.33 -16.92
C VAL A 225 8.19 6.92 -16.39
N TRP A 226 7.12 6.10 -16.42
CA TRP A 226 7.16 4.75 -15.84
C TRP A 226 6.02 3.88 -16.36
N MET A 227 6.28 2.59 -16.50
CA MET A 227 5.28 1.53 -16.73
C MET A 227 5.56 0.33 -15.83
N PRO A 228 4.52 -0.42 -15.40
CA PRO A 228 4.73 -1.66 -14.66
C PRO A 228 5.45 -2.70 -15.53
N GLN A 229 6.36 -3.45 -14.94
CA GLN A 229 7.10 -4.54 -15.61
C GLN A 229 6.70 -5.91 -15.08
N ILE A 230 6.07 -5.96 -13.90
CA ILE A 230 5.72 -7.20 -13.22
C ILE A 230 4.20 -7.28 -13.14
N GLY A 231 3.59 -8.07 -14.02
CA GLY A 231 2.17 -8.36 -13.96
C GLY A 231 1.84 -9.21 -12.72
N GLY A 232 0.62 -9.02 -12.16
CA GLY A 232 0.26 -9.61 -10.88
C GLY A 232 0.42 -11.13 -10.79
N ALA A 233 0.04 -11.87 -11.82
CA ALA A 233 0.15 -13.36 -11.81
C ALA A 233 1.61 -13.82 -11.68
N ASP A 234 2.53 -13.19 -12.40
CA ASP A 234 3.95 -13.55 -12.35
C ASP A 234 4.60 -13.02 -11.07
N GLY A 235 4.22 -11.82 -10.63
CA GLY A 235 4.64 -11.26 -9.34
C GLY A 235 4.24 -12.15 -8.16
N PHE A 236 3.03 -12.74 -8.17
CA PHE A 236 2.64 -13.70 -7.13
C PHE A 236 3.51 -14.96 -7.15
N LYS A 237 3.86 -15.52 -8.34
CA LYS A 237 4.78 -16.65 -8.43
C LYS A 237 6.18 -16.31 -7.91
N MET A 238 6.71 -15.14 -8.28
CA MET A 238 8.00 -14.65 -7.78
C MET A 238 7.99 -14.51 -6.25
N THR A 239 6.92 -13.94 -5.70
CA THR A 239 6.74 -13.74 -4.26
C THR A 239 6.61 -15.07 -3.51
N ALA A 240 5.81 -16.02 -4.05
CA ALA A 240 5.66 -17.35 -3.45
C ALA A 240 6.99 -18.11 -3.41
N ARG A 241 7.79 -18.02 -4.48
CA ARG A 241 9.13 -18.61 -4.54
C ARG A 241 10.03 -18.00 -3.47
N TRP A 242 10.05 -16.66 -3.36
CA TRP A 242 10.86 -15.98 -2.35
C TRP A 242 10.47 -16.44 -0.93
N TYR A 243 9.15 -16.51 -0.62
CA TYR A 243 8.70 -17.01 0.69
C TYR A 243 9.15 -18.46 0.96
N ALA A 244 9.16 -19.31 -0.06
CA ALA A 244 9.64 -20.69 0.08
C ALA A 244 11.16 -20.75 0.29
N ASP A 245 11.93 -19.98 -0.49
CA ASP A 245 13.39 -19.94 -0.40
C ASP A 245 13.88 -19.42 0.97
N GLU A 246 13.13 -18.47 1.56
CA GLU A 246 13.42 -17.91 2.88
C GLU A 246 12.78 -18.70 4.05
N GLY A 247 12.11 -19.81 3.76
CA GLY A 247 11.49 -20.66 4.77
C GLY A 247 10.25 -20.08 5.46
N TRP A 248 9.58 -19.13 4.81
CA TRP A 248 8.33 -18.56 5.32
C TRP A 248 7.12 -19.43 4.97
N LEU A 249 7.16 -20.16 3.84
CA LEU A 249 6.13 -21.10 3.36
C LEU A 249 6.56 -22.56 3.48
#